data_8f88e3a055fdefa0cfe830605fca50af
#
_entry.id   8f88e3a055fdefa0cfe830605fca50af
#
_cell.length_a   1.000
_cell.length_b   1.000
_cell.length_c   1.000
_cell.angle_alpha   90.00
_cell.angle_beta   90.00
_cell.angle_gamma   90.00
#
_symmetry.space_group_name_H-M   'P 1'
#
loop_
_entity.id
_entity.type
_entity.pdbx_description
1 polymer ?
#
loop_
_entity_poly.entity_id
_entity_poly.type
_entity_poly.pdbx_seq_one_letter_code
_entity_poly.pdbx_strand_id
1 'polypeptide(L)'
;MVPPGSKITSLDQVDQTGNRIAVSARSAYDLWLERNIKNAELVRVDGIDASFDIFMEKKLEALAGLRPRLISDVERVPGANILEGQFTAVQQAMGCTRGKEIGARFLKAFVEEMKLTGFVGRLIEKHDVVGRLSVAGPA
;
A
#
# COMPACT_ATOMS: atom_id res chain seq x y z
N MET A 1 -2.34 -7.30 -5.86
CA MET A 1 -2.81 -7.56 -7.25
C MET A 1 -2.29 -8.92 -7.69
N VAL A 2 -3.10 -9.67 -8.41
CA VAL A 2 -2.73 -10.96 -9.00
C VAL A 2 -2.97 -10.94 -10.52
N PRO A 3 -2.23 -11.75 -11.31
CA PRO A 3 -2.35 -11.73 -12.77
C PRO A 3 -3.68 -12.37 -13.26
N PRO A 4 -4.03 -12.17 -14.53
CA PRO A 4 -5.19 -12.85 -15.13
C PRO A 4 -5.11 -14.36 -14.98
N GLY A 5 -6.22 -15.01 -14.62
CA GLY A 5 -6.29 -16.46 -14.44
C GLY A 5 -5.57 -17.01 -13.21
N SER A 6 -5.15 -16.13 -12.28
CA SER A 6 -4.53 -16.55 -11.01
C SER A 6 -5.44 -17.48 -10.21
N LYS A 7 -4.86 -18.48 -9.58
CA LYS A 7 -5.55 -19.35 -8.61
C LYS A 7 -5.63 -18.73 -7.21
N ILE A 8 -4.89 -17.66 -6.97
CA ILE A 8 -4.91 -16.91 -5.72
C ILE A 8 -6.15 -16.01 -5.72
N THR A 9 -7.09 -16.26 -4.83
CA THR A 9 -8.37 -15.54 -4.74
C THR A 9 -8.53 -14.77 -3.43
N SER A 10 -7.64 -14.99 -2.45
CA SER A 10 -7.66 -14.34 -1.15
C SER A 10 -6.25 -14.05 -0.62
N LEU A 11 -6.13 -13.15 0.36
CA LEU A 11 -4.82 -12.74 0.92
C LEU A 11 -4.08 -13.88 1.63
N ASP A 12 -4.80 -14.77 2.28
CA ASP A 12 -4.24 -15.93 2.99
C ASP A 12 -3.58 -16.96 2.06
N GLN A 13 -3.97 -16.97 0.79
CA GLN A 13 -3.36 -17.84 -0.23
C GLN A 13 -2.06 -17.29 -0.82
N VAL A 14 -1.72 -16.04 -0.52
CA VAL A 14 -0.52 -15.40 -1.10
C VAL A 14 0.76 -16.00 -0.50
N ASP A 15 0.79 -16.24 0.82
CA ASP A 15 1.97 -16.77 1.51
C ASP A 15 2.06 -18.31 1.40
N GLN A 16 2.30 -18.79 0.20
CA GLN A 16 2.50 -20.23 -0.06
C GLN A 16 3.83 -20.47 -0.78
N THR A 17 4.44 -21.62 -0.50
CA THR A 17 5.65 -22.06 -1.18
C THR A 17 5.44 -22.11 -2.69
N GLY A 18 6.36 -21.49 -3.42
CA GLY A 18 6.29 -21.36 -4.87
C GLY A 18 5.65 -20.06 -5.36
N ASN A 19 4.97 -19.31 -4.50
CA ASN A 19 4.51 -17.97 -4.84
C ASN A 19 5.65 -16.95 -4.73
N ARG A 20 5.74 -16.06 -5.72
CA ARG A 20 6.70 -14.95 -5.77
C ARG A 20 5.91 -13.64 -5.78
N ILE A 21 6.29 -12.73 -4.88
CA ILE A 21 5.60 -11.46 -4.67
C ILE A 21 6.53 -10.33 -5.08
N ALA A 22 6.20 -9.59 -6.14
CA ALA A 22 6.91 -8.36 -6.49
C ALA A 22 6.62 -7.28 -5.46
N VAL A 23 7.64 -6.57 -5.03
CA VAL A 23 7.50 -5.51 -4.03
C VAL A 23 8.56 -4.41 -4.23
N SER A 24 8.15 -3.15 -4.02
CA SER A 24 9.11 -2.04 -3.98
C SER A 24 9.92 -2.09 -2.70
N ALA A 25 11.23 -2.26 -2.84
CA ALA A 25 12.17 -2.40 -1.73
C ALA A 25 12.08 -1.23 -0.75
N ARG A 26 12.19 -1.54 0.55
CA ARG A 26 12.16 -0.57 1.66
C ARG A 26 10.88 0.26 1.77
N SER A 27 9.83 -0.09 1.05
CA SER A 27 8.50 0.47 1.29
C SER A 27 7.93 -0.01 2.63
N ALA A 28 6.95 0.72 3.19
CA ALA A 28 6.31 0.32 4.44
C ALA A 28 5.66 -1.08 4.34
N TYR A 29 5.11 -1.42 3.19
CA TYR A 29 4.51 -2.74 2.95
C TYR A 29 5.56 -3.83 2.71
N ASP A 30 6.74 -3.53 2.12
CA ASP A 30 7.86 -4.47 2.04
C ASP A 30 8.37 -4.84 3.44
N LEU A 31 8.60 -3.85 4.30
CA LEU A 31 9.04 -4.07 5.68
C LEU A 31 8.02 -4.86 6.51
N TRP A 32 6.74 -4.72 6.21
CA TRP A 32 5.70 -5.54 6.83
C TRP A 32 5.74 -6.98 6.30
N LEU A 33 5.81 -7.15 4.98
CA LEU A 33 5.87 -8.48 4.34
C LEU A 33 7.10 -9.26 4.80
N GLU A 34 8.27 -8.62 4.89
CA GLU A 34 9.50 -9.25 5.39
C GLU A 34 9.34 -9.91 6.76
N ARG A 35 8.51 -9.34 7.63
CA ARG A 35 8.28 -9.83 8.98
C ARG A 35 7.16 -10.87 9.07
N ASN A 36 6.28 -10.91 8.11
CA ASN A 36 5.04 -11.69 8.19
C ASN A 36 4.96 -12.84 7.17
N ILE A 37 5.59 -12.71 6.00
CA ILE A 37 5.66 -13.77 4.99
C ILE A 37 6.65 -14.85 5.46
N LYS A 38 6.25 -16.11 5.34
CA LYS A 38 7.04 -17.27 5.79
C LYS A 38 7.37 -18.25 4.68
N ASN A 39 6.52 -18.36 3.66
CA ASN A 39 6.58 -19.40 2.65
C ASN A 39 6.80 -18.86 1.24
N ALA A 40 6.23 -17.70 0.92
CA ALA A 40 6.39 -17.05 -0.37
C ALA A 40 7.74 -16.31 -0.49
N GLU A 41 8.19 -16.13 -1.71
CA GLU A 41 9.41 -15.38 -2.02
C GLU A 41 9.10 -13.90 -2.29
N LEU A 42 9.86 -12.97 -1.68
CA LEU A 42 9.76 -11.54 -1.99
C LEU A 42 10.77 -11.15 -3.07
N VAL A 43 10.28 -10.77 -4.22
CA VAL A 43 11.08 -10.24 -5.34
C VAL A 43 11.14 -8.72 -5.22
N ARG A 44 12.23 -8.21 -4.65
CA ARG A 44 12.44 -6.81 -4.34
C ARG A 44 13.12 -6.07 -5.47
N VAL A 45 12.59 -4.91 -5.84
CA VAL A 45 13.21 -3.97 -6.80
C VAL A 45 13.06 -2.54 -6.29
N ASP A 46 13.94 -1.65 -6.74
CA ASP A 46 13.88 -0.25 -6.32
C ASP A 46 12.82 0.52 -7.13
N GLY A 47 11.77 0.94 -6.44
CA GLY A 47 10.71 1.77 -7.01
C GLY A 47 9.41 1.02 -7.34
N ILE A 48 8.34 1.80 -7.35
CA ILE A 48 6.97 1.29 -7.54
C ILE A 48 6.77 0.84 -9.00
N ASP A 49 7.28 1.60 -9.96
CA ASP A 49 7.18 1.24 -11.38
C ASP A 49 7.96 -0.03 -11.68
N ALA A 50 9.19 -0.12 -11.18
CA ALA A 50 10.01 -1.32 -11.34
C ALA A 50 9.38 -2.57 -10.72
N SER A 51 8.63 -2.43 -9.61
CA SER A 51 7.91 -3.58 -9.02
C SER A 51 6.77 -4.08 -9.91
N PHE A 52 6.08 -3.19 -10.61
CA PHE A 52 5.09 -3.57 -11.61
C PHE A 52 5.76 -4.22 -12.84
N ASP A 53 6.84 -3.63 -13.34
CA ASP A 53 7.54 -4.13 -14.53
C ASP A 53 8.07 -5.55 -14.30
N ILE A 54 8.73 -5.81 -13.16
CA ILE A 54 9.26 -7.15 -12.84
C ILE A 54 8.14 -8.17 -12.61
N PHE A 55 6.99 -7.73 -12.03
CA PHE A 55 5.80 -8.57 -11.90
C PHE A 55 5.31 -9.07 -13.26
N MET A 56 5.25 -8.17 -14.25
CA MET A 56 4.82 -8.51 -15.61
C MET A 56 5.86 -9.34 -16.36
N GLU A 57 7.12 -8.91 -16.35
CA GLU A 57 8.23 -9.54 -17.07
C GLU A 57 8.45 -11.00 -16.62
N LYS A 58 8.53 -11.22 -15.33
CA LYS A 58 8.80 -12.54 -14.74
C LYS A 58 7.54 -13.35 -14.48
N LYS A 59 6.37 -12.84 -14.83
CA LYS A 59 5.07 -13.48 -14.60
C LYS A 59 4.95 -13.97 -13.16
N LEU A 60 5.13 -13.04 -12.21
CA LEU A 60 5.09 -13.36 -10.79
C LEU A 60 3.64 -13.59 -10.34
N GLU A 61 3.47 -14.31 -9.23
CA GLU A 61 2.18 -14.75 -8.74
C GLU A 61 1.40 -13.60 -8.06
N ALA A 62 2.11 -12.60 -7.50
CA ALA A 62 1.48 -11.43 -6.89
C ALA A 62 2.33 -10.17 -7.02
N LEU A 63 1.67 -9.00 -7.00
CA LEU A 63 2.27 -7.68 -6.83
C LEU A 63 1.71 -7.04 -5.56
N ALA A 64 2.58 -6.69 -4.62
CA ALA A 64 2.25 -5.92 -3.44
C ALA A 64 2.43 -4.43 -3.68
N GLY A 65 1.48 -3.62 -3.25
CA GLY A 65 1.53 -2.17 -3.45
C GLY A 65 0.42 -1.43 -2.72
N LEU A 66 0.46 -0.11 -2.81
CA LEU A 66 -0.61 0.76 -2.30
C LEU A 66 -1.86 0.60 -3.17
N ARG A 67 -3.04 0.48 -2.54
CA ARG A 67 -4.31 0.30 -3.25
C ARG A 67 -4.56 1.34 -4.37
N PRO A 68 -4.33 2.65 -4.18
CA PRO A 68 -4.50 3.62 -5.26
C PRO A 68 -3.65 3.30 -6.49
N ARG A 69 -2.41 2.86 -6.28
CA ARG A 69 -1.51 2.48 -7.37
C ARG A 69 -1.97 1.17 -8.03
N LEU A 70 -2.32 0.16 -7.26
CA LEU A 70 -2.78 -1.13 -7.79
C LEU A 70 -4.05 -0.99 -8.63
N ILE A 71 -4.94 -0.04 -8.29
CA ILE A 71 -6.12 0.26 -9.11
C ILE A 71 -5.71 0.73 -10.52
N SER A 72 -4.76 1.66 -10.60
CA SER A 72 -4.23 2.11 -11.88
C SER A 72 -3.47 1.01 -12.64
N ASP A 73 -2.78 0.14 -11.93
CA ASP A 73 -2.04 -0.98 -12.55
C ASP A 73 -2.98 -2.06 -13.11
N VAL A 74 -4.11 -2.35 -12.44
CA VAL A 74 -5.13 -3.30 -12.95
C VAL A 74 -5.75 -2.83 -14.26
N GLU A 75 -5.97 -1.51 -14.41
CA GLU A 75 -6.48 -0.94 -15.67
C GLU A 75 -5.54 -1.21 -16.86
N ARG A 76 -4.24 -1.37 -16.60
CA ARG A 76 -3.21 -1.67 -17.62
C ARG A 76 -3.11 -3.17 -17.96
N VAL A 77 -3.71 -4.04 -17.16
CA VAL A 77 -3.61 -5.50 -17.30
C VAL A 77 -5.01 -6.12 -17.30
N PRO A 78 -5.69 -6.20 -18.46
CA PRO A 78 -7.03 -6.78 -18.55
C PRO A 78 -7.11 -8.17 -17.93
N GLY A 79 -8.07 -8.38 -17.02
CA GLY A 79 -8.27 -9.64 -16.31
C GLY A 79 -7.43 -9.84 -15.06
N ALA A 80 -6.51 -8.92 -14.72
CA ALA A 80 -5.87 -8.90 -13.41
C ALA A 80 -6.86 -8.46 -12.33
N ASN A 81 -6.61 -8.84 -11.08
CA ASN A 81 -7.49 -8.54 -9.97
C ASN A 81 -6.74 -8.05 -8.74
N ILE A 82 -7.39 -7.19 -7.95
CA ILE A 82 -6.92 -6.82 -6.61
C ILE A 82 -7.68 -7.67 -5.61
N LEU A 83 -6.96 -8.42 -4.79
CA LEU A 83 -7.56 -9.24 -3.73
C LEU A 83 -8.30 -8.34 -2.72
N GLU A 84 -9.41 -8.84 -2.22
CA GLU A 84 -10.18 -8.14 -1.20
C GLU A 84 -9.40 -7.99 0.11
N GLY A 85 -9.76 -6.95 0.88
CA GLY A 85 -9.10 -6.64 2.14
C GLY A 85 -7.76 -5.93 1.98
N GLN A 86 -7.01 -5.91 3.06
CA GLN A 86 -5.66 -5.34 3.12
C GLN A 86 -4.82 -6.12 4.14
N PHE A 87 -3.56 -6.31 3.85
CA PHE A 87 -2.65 -6.98 4.79
C PHE A 87 -1.99 -6.00 5.78
N THR A 88 -1.90 -4.72 5.42
CA THR A 88 -1.43 -3.63 6.29
C THR A 88 -1.98 -2.29 5.83
N ALA A 89 -1.94 -1.29 6.69
CA ALA A 89 -2.28 0.09 6.36
C ALA A 89 -1.02 0.97 6.47
N VAL A 90 -0.80 1.81 5.47
CA VAL A 90 0.30 2.78 5.48
C VAL A 90 -0.22 4.10 6.06
N GLN A 91 0.23 4.43 7.26
CA GLN A 91 -0.12 5.69 7.94
C GLN A 91 0.70 6.84 7.34
N GLN A 92 0.04 7.74 6.64
CA GLN A 92 0.68 8.97 6.16
C GLN A 92 0.80 9.95 7.32
N ALA A 93 1.95 10.61 7.47
CA ALA A 93 2.21 11.53 8.56
C ALA A 93 2.89 12.80 8.08
N MET A 94 2.61 13.91 8.75
CA MET A 94 3.39 15.14 8.64
C MET A 94 4.55 15.08 9.62
N GLY A 95 5.72 15.55 9.22
CA GLY A 95 6.91 15.55 10.06
C GLY A 95 7.62 16.90 10.04
N CYS A 96 8.45 17.12 11.06
CA CYS A 96 9.38 18.24 11.12
C CYS A 96 10.79 17.74 11.47
N THR A 97 11.78 18.59 11.31
CA THR A 97 13.17 18.29 11.67
C THR A 97 13.27 17.89 13.15
N ARG A 98 14.04 16.85 13.43
CA ARG A 98 14.32 16.40 14.81
C ARG A 98 14.86 17.53 15.67
N GLY A 99 14.44 17.59 16.93
CA GLY A 99 14.80 18.65 17.88
C GLY A 99 13.90 19.89 17.82
N LYS A 100 12.89 19.93 16.93
CA LYS A 100 11.89 21.01 16.86
C LYS A 100 10.61 20.61 17.59
N GLU A 101 10.68 20.44 18.92
CA GLU A 101 9.57 19.91 19.74
C GLU A 101 8.30 20.77 19.68
N ILE A 102 8.43 22.11 19.64
CA ILE A 102 7.29 23.02 19.50
C ILE A 102 6.61 22.81 18.16
N GLY A 103 7.39 22.66 17.08
CA GLY A 103 6.87 22.35 15.75
C GLY A 103 6.17 21.00 15.69
N ALA A 104 6.74 19.97 16.32
CA ALA A 104 6.12 18.64 16.38
C ALA A 104 4.78 18.66 17.12
N ARG A 105 4.69 19.37 18.26
CA ARG A 105 3.43 19.54 19.01
C ARG A 105 2.38 20.31 18.21
N PHE A 106 2.79 21.38 17.53
CA PHE A 106 1.90 22.13 16.65
C PHE A 106 1.35 21.25 15.52
N LEU A 107 2.22 20.52 14.81
CA LEU A 107 1.80 19.62 13.72
C LEU A 107 0.86 18.55 14.21
N LYS A 108 1.12 17.93 15.36
CA LYS A 108 0.22 16.94 15.95
C LYS A 108 -1.16 17.54 16.21
N ALA A 109 -1.23 18.68 16.91
CA ALA A 109 -2.49 19.34 17.22
C ALA A 109 -3.24 19.74 15.94
N PHE A 110 -2.54 20.33 14.97
CA PHE A 110 -3.11 20.72 13.67
C PHE A 110 -3.71 19.53 12.93
N VAL A 111 -2.98 18.41 12.80
CA VAL A 111 -3.47 17.22 12.09
C VAL A 111 -4.70 16.64 12.79
N GLU A 112 -4.68 16.53 14.14
CA GLU A 112 -5.83 16.04 14.89
C GLU A 112 -7.06 16.93 14.72
N GLU A 113 -6.89 18.26 14.78
CA GLU A 113 -7.97 19.22 14.52
C GLU A 113 -8.52 19.07 13.11
N MET A 114 -7.67 18.94 12.08
CA MET A 114 -8.11 18.76 10.68
C MET A 114 -8.88 17.44 10.48
N LYS A 115 -8.53 16.38 11.21
CA LYS A 115 -9.30 15.14 11.22
C LYS A 115 -10.65 15.32 11.91
N LEU A 116 -10.67 15.91 13.12
CA LEU A 116 -11.88 16.10 13.92
C LEU A 116 -12.90 17.02 13.25
N THR A 117 -12.46 18.09 12.60
CA THR A 117 -13.33 19.03 11.88
C THR A 117 -13.87 18.48 10.56
N GLY A 118 -13.47 17.25 10.17
CA GLY A 118 -13.83 16.63 8.90
C GLY A 118 -13.13 17.22 7.67
N PHE A 119 -12.15 18.13 7.88
CA PHE A 119 -11.44 18.76 6.77
C PHE A 119 -10.72 17.72 5.89
N VAL A 120 -10.03 16.75 6.51
CA VAL A 120 -9.37 15.66 5.77
C VAL A 120 -10.38 14.82 4.97
N GLY A 121 -11.55 14.50 5.56
CA GLY A 121 -12.62 13.78 4.88
C GLY A 121 -13.10 14.53 3.63
N ARG A 122 -13.37 15.85 3.75
CA ARG A 122 -13.76 16.68 2.60
C ARG A 122 -12.69 16.75 1.50
N LEU A 123 -11.40 16.71 1.87
CA LEU A 123 -10.32 16.64 0.87
C LEU A 123 -10.32 15.29 0.13
N ILE A 124 -10.55 14.19 0.83
CA ILE A 124 -10.68 12.85 0.24
C ILE A 124 -11.82 12.82 -0.78
N GLU A 125 -12.97 13.39 -0.44
CA GLU A 125 -14.11 13.53 -1.35
C GLU A 125 -13.80 14.45 -2.53
N LYS A 126 -13.27 15.66 -2.26
CA LYS A 126 -12.95 16.66 -3.27
C LYS A 126 -11.98 16.15 -4.33
N HIS A 127 -11.05 15.28 -3.95
CA HIS A 127 -10.03 14.73 -4.84
C HIS A 127 -10.39 13.35 -5.40
N ASP A 128 -11.65 12.90 -5.20
CA ASP A 128 -12.16 11.63 -5.73
C ASP A 128 -11.29 10.42 -5.36
N VAL A 129 -10.85 10.37 -4.10
CA VAL A 129 -10.03 9.26 -3.57
C VAL A 129 -10.74 8.50 -2.45
N VAL A 130 -12.07 8.61 -2.39
CA VAL A 130 -12.92 7.80 -1.50
C VAL A 130 -12.73 6.31 -1.82
N GLY A 131 -12.58 5.49 -0.77
CA GLY A 131 -12.26 4.06 -0.92
C GLY A 131 -10.80 3.74 -1.24
N ARG A 132 -10.01 4.75 -1.64
CA ARG A 132 -8.54 4.65 -1.83
C ARG A 132 -7.78 5.14 -0.61
N LEU A 133 -8.29 6.17 0.05
CA LEU A 133 -7.77 6.74 1.29
C LEU A 133 -8.89 6.83 2.33
N SER A 134 -8.51 6.85 3.59
CA SER A 134 -9.42 7.04 4.71
C SER A 134 -8.81 7.98 5.75
N VAL A 135 -9.66 8.61 6.56
CA VAL A 135 -9.20 9.41 7.69
C VAL A 135 -8.64 8.46 8.76
N ALA A 136 -7.39 8.65 9.16
CA ALA A 136 -6.78 7.86 10.22
C ALA A 136 -7.45 8.16 11.58
N GLY A 137 -7.50 7.15 12.44
CA GLY A 137 -7.93 7.34 13.83
C GLY A 137 -7.05 8.35 14.61
N PRO A 138 -7.44 8.74 15.81
CA PRO A 138 -6.64 9.61 16.68
C PRO A 138 -5.27 9.00 16.96
N ALA A 139 -4.23 9.86 17.08
CA ALA A 139 -2.85 9.48 17.36
C ALA A 139 -2.53 9.56 18.86
#